data_da1c5b91a46e0b17a6ae9d8e1aebd7b1
#
_entry.id   da1c5b91a46e0b17a6ae9d8e1aebd7b1
#
_cell.length_a   1.000
_cell.length_b   1.000
_cell.length_c   1.000
_cell.angle_alpha   90.00
_cell.angle_beta   90.00
_cell.angle_gamma   90.00
#
_symmetry.space_group_name_H-M   'P 1'
#
loop_
_entity.id
_entity.type
_entity.pdbx_description
1 polymer ?
#
loop_
_entity_poly.entity_id
_entity_poly.type
_entity_poly.pdbx_seq_one_letter_code
_entity_poly.pdbx_strand_id
1 'polypeptide(L)'
;MADIPRRQFLKGTAGVVTGLAIGACARDVPPGESDKPQGLDRAVLEALAMIVLPKTALGDAGVLRVSGDFLDWLEGFAPVTERDHPYYSSQINYGPPDPAPLWGAQLEALDIEAQNRFDIGFSQLGADRQKSILDRQLPKHIPQDLPYAGDAPHVAIGLLAWFYATAEANDLALRAQVGRQSCRGLASGPHKPPPLGD
;
A
#
# COMPACT_ATOMS: atom_id res chain seq x y z
N MET A 1 29.78 8.17 44.67
CA MET A 1 28.76 7.93 43.62
C MET A 1 29.38 7.01 42.59
N ALA A 2 28.99 5.74 42.60
CA ALA A 2 29.58 4.71 41.76
C ALA A 2 28.79 4.62 40.46
N ASP A 3 29.51 4.76 39.36
CA ASP A 3 28.98 4.72 37.99
C ASP A 3 28.66 3.27 37.62
N ILE A 4 27.39 2.96 37.38
CA ILE A 4 26.92 1.61 37.02
C ILE A 4 26.85 1.57 35.49
N PRO A 5 27.69 0.75 34.80
CA PRO A 5 27.67 0.70 33.36
C PRO A 5 26.37 0.06 32.84
N ARG A 6 25.74 0.72 31.86
CA ARG A 6 24.45 0.40 31.22
C ARG A 6 24.29 -1.05 30.70
N ARG A 7 25.38 -1.82 30.63
CA ARG A 7 25.36 -3.22 30.14
C ARG A 7 24.95 -4.27 31.18
N GLN A 8 24.77 -3.91 32.44
CA GLN A 8 24.41 -4.88 33.52
C GLN A 8 22.92 -4.93 33.82
N PHE A 9 22.09 -4.04 33.26
CA PHE A 9 20.64 -4.01 33.54
C PHE A 9 19.84 -5.13 32.84
N LEU A 10 20.42 -5.80 31.84
CA LEU A 10 19.72 -6.82 31.05
C LEU A 10 19.96 -8.29 31.46
N LYS A 11 20.58 -8.54 32.61
CA LYS A 11 20.92 -9.92 33.08
C LYS A 11 20.18 -10.39 34.33
N GLY A 12 19.16 -9.70 34.79
CA GLY A 12 18.56 -9.98 36.07
C GLY A 12 17.04 -10.15 36.13
N THR A 13 16.43 -10.99 35.27
CA THR A 13 15.06 -11.47 35.51
C THR A 13 14.86 -12.89 34.98
N ALA A 14 15.56 -13.85 35.61
CA ALA A 14 15.13 -15.25 35.59
C ALA A 14 14.41 -15.50 36.91
N GLY A 15 13.12 -15.20 36.96
CA GLY A 15 12.22 -15.49 38.10
C GLY A 15 11.50 -16.82 37.87
N VAL A 16 11.87 -17.80 38.65
CA VAL A 16 11.22 -19.08 38.80
C VAL A 16 9.75 -18.91 39.19
N VAL A 17 8.81 -19.42 38.42
CA VAL A 17 7.43 -19.68 38.84
C VAL A 17 7.19 -21.18 38.79
N THR A 18 7.14 -21.76 39.96
CA THR A 18 6.80 -23.15 40.21
C THR A 18 5.29 -23.35 40.20
N GLY A 19 4.78 -24.21 39.38
CA GLY A 19 3.72 -25.16 39.63
C GLY A 19 2.29 -24.68 39.85
N LEU A 20 1.45 -25.06 38.89
CA LEU A 20 0.18 -25.77 39.15
C LEU A 20 -0.26 -26.45 37.86
N ALA A 21 -0.18 -27.78 37.86
CA ALA A 21 -0.69 -28.63 36.82
C ALA A 21 -2.21 -28.68 36.87
N ILE A 22 -2.89 -28.13 35.86
CA ILE A 22 -4.26 -28.49 35.53
C ILE A 22 -4.22 -29.11 34.18
N GLY A 23 -4.47 -30.43 34.12
CA GLY A 23 -4.52 -31.20 32.89
C GLY A 23 -5.69 -30.73 32.01
N ALA A 24 -5.37 -30.15 30.90
CA ALA A 24 -6.21 -30.05 29.74
C ALA A 24 -5.45 -30.66 28.57
N CYS A 25 -6.01 -31.67 27.95
CA CYS A 25 -5.49 -32.30 26.76
C CYS A 25 -5.29 -31.22 25.67
N ALA A 26 -4.11 -30.64 25.64
CA ALA A 26 -3.67 -29.88 24.48
C ALA A 26 -3.37 -30.93 23.40
N ARG A 27 -4.21 -31.02 22.38
CA ARG A 27 -3.82 -31.56 21.12
C ARG A 27 -2.57 -30.81 20.70
N ASP A 28 -1.47 -31.55 20.52
CA ASP A 28 -0.32 -31.08 19.76
C ASP A 28 -0.81 -30.74 18.36
N VAL A 29 -1.22 -29.51 18.15
CA VAL A 29 -1.26 -28.90 16.83
C VAL A 29 0.20 -28.60 16.52
N PRO A 30 0.81 -29.23 15.51
CA PRO A 30 2.14 -28.85 15.10
C PRO A 30 2.13 -27.35 14.82
N PRO A 31 3.21 -26.61 15.14
CA PRO A 31 3.28 -25.21 14.77
C PRO A 31 3.09 -25.15 13.26
N GLY A 32 1.89 -24.72 12.86
CA GLY A 32 1.51 -24.60 11.47
C GLY A 32 2.51 -23.70 10.77
N GLU A 33 3.07 -24.23 9.71
CA GLU A 33 3.82 -23.49 8.72
C GLU A 33 3.11 -22.19 8.40
N SER A 34 3.88 -21.12 8.63
CA SER A 34 3.75 -19.86 7.92
C SER A 34 2.46 -19.09 8.02
N ASP A 35 2.42 -18.18 8.95
CA ASP A 35 1.98 -16.83 8.62
C ASP A 35 3.10 -16.06 7.89
N LYS A 36 3.44 -16.49 6.68
CA LYS A 36 3.82 -15.52 5.67
C LYS A 36 2.55 -14.75 5.38
N PRO A 37 2.53 -13.41 5.50
CA PRO A 37 1.41 -12.64 5.02
C PRO A 37 1.16 -13.07 3.57
N GLN A 38 -0.02 -13.64 3.32
CA GLN A 38 -0.40 -14.04 1.97
C GLN A 38 -0.33 -12.76 1.16
N GLY A 39 0.59 -12.72 0.18
CA GLY A 39 0.71 -11.59 -0.72
C GLY A 39 -0.66 -11.28 -1.32
N LEU A 40 -0.91 -10.02 -1.67
CA LEU A 40 -2.17 -9.62 -2.27
C LEU A 40 -2.49 -10.51 -3.47
N ASP A 41 -3.75 -10.98 -3.57
CA ASP A 41 -4.20 -11.73 -4.75
C ASP A 41 -4.12 -10.82 -5.99
N ARG A 42 -3.17 -11.14 -6.86
CA ARG A 42 -2.87 -10.34 -8.04
C ARG A 42 -4.06 -10.28 -9.00
N ALA A 43 -4.78 -11.39 -9.21
CA ALA A 43 -5.89 -11.41 -10.15
C ALA A 43 -7.07 -10.56 -9.67
N VAL A 44 -7.35 -10.59 -8.37
CA VAL A 44 -8.39 -9.75 -7.75
C VAL A 44 -7.97 -8.27 -7.78
N LEU A 45 -6.70 -7.97 -7.49
CA LEU A 45 -6.18 -6.60 -7.55
C LEU A 45 -6.21 -6.03 -8.98
N GLU A 46 -5.82 -6.79 -9.99
CA GLU A 46 -5.88 -6.38 -11.39
C GLU A 46 -7.32 -6.09 -11.82
N ALA A 47 -8.27 -6.95 -11.43
CA ALA A 47 -9.69 -6.73 -11.69
C ALA A 47 -10.22 -5.48 -10.98
N LEU A 48 -9.81 -5.24 -9.74
CA LEU A 48 -10.11 -4.02 -9.00
C LEU A 48 -9.53 -2.79 -9.70
N ALA A 49 -8.29 -2.85 -10.14
CA ALA A 49 -7.62 -1.76 -10.86
C ALA A 49 -8.37 -1.37 -12.14
N MET A 50 -8.92 -2.35 -12.87
CA MET A 50 -9.70 -2.13 -14.09
C MET A 50 -10.97 -1.29 -13.88
N ILE A 51 -11.55 -1.28 -12.69
CA ILE A 51 -12.77 -0.51 -12.38
C ILE A 51 -12.47 0.79 -11.64
N VAL A 52 -11.28 0.92 -11.03
CA VAL A 52 -10.92 2.04 -10.17
C VAL A 52 -10.03 3.05 -10.90
N LEU A 53 -9.07 2.59 -11.70
CA LEU A 53 -8.14 3.46 -12.41
C LEU A 53 -8.75 4.07 -13.69
N PRO A 54 -8.23 5.21 -14.19
CA PRO A 54 -8.73 5.89 -15.39
C PRO A 54 -8.37 5.11 -16.66
N LYS A 55 -9.07 4.00 -16.89
CA LYS A 55 -8.86 3.08 -18.00
C LYS A 55 -8.89 3.75 -19.39
N THR A 56 -9.71 4.79 -19.56
CA THR A 56 -9.80 5.52 -20.84
C THR A 56 -8.50 6.25 -21.18
N ALA A 57 -7.72 6.63 -20.17
CA ALA A 57 -6.44 7.33 -20.36
C ALA A 57 -5.25 6.36 -20.43
N LEU A 58 -5.30 5.27 -19.62
CA LEU A 58 -4.20 4.30 -19.49
C LEU A 58 -4.27 3.18 -20.53
N GLY A 59 -5.48 2.81 -20.97
CA GLY A 59 -5.74 1.55 -21.66
C GLY A 59 -5.59 0.33 -20.74
N ASP A 60 -6.00 -0.85 -21.19
CA ASP A 60 -5.97 -2.09 -20.39
C ASP A 60 -4.54 -2.45 -19.97
N ALA A 61 -3.59 -2.39 -20.90
CA ALA A 61 -2.18 -2.68 -20.62
C ALA A 61 -1.56 -1.70 -19.61
N GLY A 62 -1.94 -0.41 -19.67
CA GLY A 62 -1.49 0.59 -18.70
C GLY A 62 -2.03 0.33 -17.31
N VAL A 63 -3.30 -0.07 -17.19
CA VAL A 63 -3.90 -0.43 -15.89
C VAL A 63 -3.19 -1.64 -15.27
N LEU A 64 -2.92 -2.69 -16.06
CA LEU A 64 -2.20 -3.89 -15.57
C LEU A 64 -0.77 -3.56 -15.15
N ARG A 65 -0.08 -2.68 -15.88
CA ARG A 65 1.26 -2.23 -15.48
C ARG A 65 1.20 -1.45 -14.18
N VAL A 66 0.27 -0.50 -14.03
CA VAL A 66 0.09 0.29 -12.80
C VAL A 66 -0.21 -0.61 -11.61
N SER A 67 -1.03 -1.66 -11.76
CA SER A 67 -1.29 -2.62 -10.68
C SER A 67 -0.05 -3.42 -10.29
N GLY A 68 0.82 -3.77 -11.25
CA GLY A 68 2.11 -4.39 -11.00
C GLY A 68 3.06 -3.45 -10.24
N ASP A 69 3.23 -2.22 -10.73
CA ASP A 69 4.06 -1.19 -10.08
C ASP A 69 3.58 -0.89 -8.63
N PHE A 70 2.27 -0.99 -8.37
CA PHE A 70 1.70 -0.86 -7.03
C PHE A 70 2.09 -2.02 -6.11
N LEU A 71 2.09 -3.27 -6.62
CA LEU A 71 2.55 -4.43 -5.86
C LEU A 71 4.04 -4.30 -5.52
N ASP A 72 4.86 -3.90 -6.50
CA ASP A 72 6.30 -3.69 -6.29
C ASP A 72 6.56 -2.59 -5.23
N TRP A 73 5.75 -1.52 -5.24
CA TRP A 73 5.81 -0.49 -4.21
C TRP A 73 5.45 -1.05 -2.83
N LEU A 74 4.43 -1.92 -2.76
CA LEU A 74 3.96 -2.49 -1.50
C LEU A 74 4.99 -3.50 -0.93
N GLU A 75 5.65 -4.28 -1.78
CA GLU A 75 6.75 -5.17 -1.36
C GLU A 75 7.93 -4.38 -0.77
N GLY A 76 8.19 -3.18 -1.29
CA GLY A 76 9.21 -2.27 -0.78
C GLY A 76 8.74 -1.34 0.32
N PHE A 77 7.49 -1.48 0.80
CA PHE A 77 6.92 -0.59 1.81
C PHE A 77 7.65 -0.71 3.14
N ALA A 78 8.16 0.40 3.65
CA ALA A 78 8.82 0.47 4.94
C ALA A 78 7.88 1.05 6.01
N PRO A 79 7.29 0.21 6.88
CA PRO A 79 6.34 0.66 7.88
C PRO A 79 7.02 1.47 8.98
N VAL A 80 6.25 2.37 9.61
CA VAL A 80 6.66 3.14 10.80
C VAL A 80 7.97 3.93 10.58
N THR A 81 8.27 4.32 9.35
CA THR A 81 9.40 5.20 9.05
C THR A 81 9.08 6.64 9.41
N GLU A 82 10.12 7.43 9.71
CA GLU A 82 9.96 8.87 9.90
C GLU A 82 9.42 9.50 8.61
N ARG A 83 8.27 10.16 8.73
CA ARG A 83 7.54 10.74 7.60
C ARG A 83 7.74 12.25 7.54
N ASP A 84 7.70 12.87 8.70
CA ASP A 84 7.81 14.31 8.82
C ASP A 84 8.31 14.69 10.21
N HIS A 85 9.21 15.67 10.26
CA HIS A 85 9.71 16.27 11.48
C HIS A 85 9.49 17.78 11.38
N PRO A 86 8.34 18.27 11.85
CA PRO A 86 8.02 19.69 11.72
C PRO A 86 9.08 20.57 12.32
N TYR A 87 9.52 21.56 11.56
CA TYR A 87 10.53 22.51 12.00
C TYR A 87 10.05 23.20 13.30
N TYR A 88 10.90 23.25 14.32
CA TYR A 88 10.58 23.69 15.69
C TYR A 88 9.72 22.75 16.54
N SER A 89 9.48 21.53 16.15
CA SER A 89 8.82 20.53 16.97
C SER A 89 9.80 19.45 17.45
N SER A 90 9.59 18.93 18.64
CA SER A 90 10.24 17.70 19.10
C SER A 90 9.43 16.45 18.72
N GLN A 91 8.29 16.63 18.07
CA GLN A 91 7.43 15.51 17.64
C GLN A 91 7.86 15.04 16.27
N ILE A 92 8.10 13.75 16.14
CA ILE A 92 8.36 13.07 14.88
C ILE A 92 7.07 12.37 14.48
N ASN A 93 6.60 12.64 13.28
CA ASN A 93 5.46 11.94 12.70
C ASN A 93 5.96 10.70 11.97
N TYR A 94 5.47 9.54 12.37
CA TYR A 94 5.79 8.27 11.73
C TYR A 94 4.74 7.89 10.70
N GLY A 95 5.17 7.15 9.69
CA GLY A 95 4.30 6.55 8.69
C GLY A 95 3.41 5.46 9.29
N PRO A 96 2.41 4.99 8.53
CA PRO A 96 1.51 3.96 8.98
C PRO A 96 2.21 2.60 9.13
N PRO A 97 1.58 1.65 9.82
CA PRO A 97 1.98 0.25 9.76
C PRO A 97 1.86 -0.31 8.34
N ASP A 98 2.43 -1.49 8.10
CA ASP A 98 2.30 -2.18 6.81
C ASP A 98 0.81 -2.39 6.46
N PRO A 99 0.33 -1.84 5.34
CA PRO A 99 -1.06 -1.99 4.93
C PRO A 99 -1.37 -3.34 4.26
N ALA A 100 -0.35 -4.11 3.85
CA ALA A 100 -0.52 -5.34 3.07
C ALA A 100 -1.44 -6.37 3.72
N PRO A 101 -1.37 -6.66 5.05
CA PRO A 101 -2.28 -7.62 5.68
C PRO A 101 -3.75 -7.18 5.62
N LEU A 102 -4.01 -5.90 5.87
CA LEU A 102 -5.37 -5.34 5.82
C LEU A 102 -5.92 -5.39 4.38
N TRP A 103 -5.13 -4.98 3.42
CA TRP A 103 -5.53 -4.94 2.02
C TRP A 103 -5.68 -6.34 1.42
N GLY A 104 -4.85 -7.31 1.83
CA GLY A 104 -5.02 -8.71 1.47
C GLY A 104 -6.39 -9.26 1.93
N ALA A 105 -6.75 -9.02 3.19
CA ALA A 105 -8.05 -9.41 3.72
C ALA A 105 -9.22 -8.71 3.00
N GLN A 106 -9.06 -7.48 2.54
CA GLN A 106 -10.09 -6.76 1.77
C GLN A 106 -10.25 -7.35 0.36
N LEU A 107 -9.17 -7.71 -0.32
CA LEU A 107 -9.24 -8.40 -1.62
C LEU A 107 -9.90 -9.77 -1.48
N GLU A 108 -9.56 -10.53 -0.45
CA GLU A 108 -10.21 -11.80 -0.14
C GLU A 108 -11.71 -11.61 0.12
N ALA A 109 -12.10 -10.56 0.86
CA ALA A 109 -13.50 -10.25 1.10
C ALA A 109 -14.29 -9.92 -0.18
N LEU A 110 -13.66 -9.25 -1.16
CA LEU A 110 -14.26 -9.01 -2.48
C LEU A 110 -14.52 -10.34 -3.20
N ASP A 111 -13.57 -11.27 -3.17
CA ASP A 111 -13.69 -12.57 -3.82
C ASP A 111 -14.73 -13.45 -3.14
N ILE A 112 -14.74 -13.52 -1.80
CA ILE A 112 -15.74 -14.23 -1.02
C ILE A 112 -17.15 -13.70 -1.30
N GLU A 113 -17.34 -12.39 -1.36
CA GLU A 113 -18.65 -11.80 -1.68
C GLU A 113 -19.09 -12.13 -3.11
N ALA A 114 -18.16 -12.15 -4.05
CA ALA A 114 -18.42 -12.54 -5.44
C ALA A 114 -18.86 -14.00 -5.52
N GLN A 115 -18.13 -14.92 -4.87
CA GLN A 115 -18.48 -16.34 -4.76
C GLN A 115 -19.87 -16.54 -4.15
N ASN A 116 -20.14 -15.90 -3.02
CA ASN A 116 -21.42 -16.06 -2.31
C ASN A 116 -22.64 -15.57 -3.11
N ARG A 117 -22.45 -14.62 -4.02
CA ARG A 117 -23.58 -13.98 -4.73
C ARG A 117 -23.75 -14.44 -6.15
N PHE A 118 -22.65 -14.84 -6.79
CA PHE A 118 -22.65 -15.13 -8.22
C PHE A 118 -22.02 -16.47 -8.55
N ASP A 119 -21.54 -17.23 -7.55
CA ASP A 119 -20.87 -18.54 -7.69
C ASP A 119 -19.58 -18.48 -8.53
N ILE A 120 -19.01 -17.31 -8.71
CA ILE A 120 -17.72 -17.10 -9.44
C ILE A 120 -16.88 -16.05 -8.73
N GLY A 121 -15.54 -16.11 -8.95
CA GLY A 121 -14.59 -15.18 -8.35
C GLY A 121 -14.76 -13.75 -8.84
N PHE A 122 -14.32 -12.80 -8.01
CA PHE A 122 -14.41 -11.36 -8.31
C PHE A 122 -13.75 -10.99 -9.64
N SER A 123 -12.58 -11.57 -9.95
CA SER A 123 -11.86 -11.32 -11.21
C SER A 123 -12.59 -11.80 -12.47
N GLN A 124 -13.56 -12.72 -12.32
CA GLN A 124 -14.34 -13.27 -13.42
C GLN A 124 -15.67 -12.53 -13.64
N LEU A 125 -16.03 -11.63 -12.74
CA LEU A 125 -17.25 -10.83 -12.85
C LEU A 125 -17.12 -9.74 -13.92
N GLY A 126 -18.24 -9.39 -14.53
CA GLY A 126 -18.31 -8.16 -15.35
C GLY A 126 -18.24 -6.90 -14.48
N ALA A 127 -17.75 -5.79 -15.08
CA ALA A 127 -17.44 -4.53 -14.39
C ALA A 127 -18.58 -3.98 -13.52
N ASP A 128 -19.84 -4.08 -13.96
CA ASP A 128 -21.01 -3.59 -13.19
C ASP A 128 -21.19 -4.35 -11.87
N ARG A 129 -20.99 -5.68 -11.91
CA ARG A 129 -21.09 -6.54 -10.72
C ARG A 129 -19.89 -6.29 -9.77
N GLN A 130 -18.68 -6.17 -10.32
CA GLN A 130 -17.49 -5.81 -9.56
C GLN A 130 -17.68 -4.48 -8.84
N LYS A 131 -18.16 -3.46 -9.55
CA LYS A 131 -18.46 -2.15 -8.97
C LYS A 131 -19.52 -2.24 -7.87
N SER A 132 -20.60 -3.00 -8.10
CA SER A 132 -21.66 -3.19 -7.09
C SER A 132 -21.15 -3.87 -5.80
N ILE A 133 -20.18 -4.79 -5.89
CA ILE A 133 -19.54 -5.39 -4.71
C ILE A 133 -18.63 -4.35 -4.03
N LEU A 134 -17.77 -3.68 -4.78
CA LEU A 134 -16.86 -2.67 -4.28
C LEU A 134 -17.61 -1.55 -3.54
N ASP A 135 -18.67 -1.00 -4.12
CA ASP A 135 -19.47 0.10 -3.54
C ASP A 135 -20.04 -0.24 -2.16
N ARG A 136 -20.22 -1.53 -1.84
CA ARG A 136 -20.68 -1.98 -0.52
C ARG A 136 -19.56 -2.10 0.51
N GLN A 137 -18.37 -2.41 0.06
CA GLN A 137 -17.21 -2.57 0.94
C GLN A 137 -16.51 -1.23 1.20
N LEU A 138 -16.70 -0.25 0.31
CA LEU A 138 -16.14 1.07 0.51
C LEU A 138 -16.72 1.75 1.76
N PRO A 139 -15.91 2.52 2.50
CA PRO A 139 -16.41 3.30 3.63
C PRO A 139 -17.47 4.29 3.15
N LYS A 140 -18.54 4.46 3.95
CA LYS A 140 -19.66 5.38 3.63
C LYS A 140 -19.22 6.83 3.48
N HIS A 141 -18.13 7.21 4.09
CA HIS A 141 -17.54 8.54 3.99
C HIS A 141 -16.16 8.41 3.37
N ILE A 142 -16.06 8.79 2.11
CA ILE A 142 -14.77 8.91 1.41
C ILE A 142 -14.28 10.35 1.62
N PRO A 143 -13.06 10.57 2.13
CA PRO A 143 -12.49 11.90 2.24
C PRO A 143 -12.49 12.62 0.88
N GLN A 144 -12.69 13.94 0.89
CA GLN A 144 -12.62 14.73 -0.36
C GLN A 144 -11.22 14.68 -0.98
N ASP A 145 -10.20 14.66 -0.12
CA ASP A 145 -8.81 14.53 -0.55
C ASP A 145 -8.34 13.09 -0.37
N LEU A 146 -7.57 12.60 -1.34
CA LEU A 146 -6.97 11.28 -1.22
C LEU A 146 -5.94 11.28 -0.08
N PRO A 147 -5.99 10.30 0.82
CA PRO A 147 -4.99 10.18 1.89
C PRO A 147 -3.63 9.80 1.31
N TYR A 148 -2.59 9.79 2.16
CA TYR A 148 -1.37 9.06 1.82
C TYR A 148 -1.72 7.58 1.57
N ALA A 149 -1.13 6.97 0.55
CA ALA A 149 -1.54 5.63 0.11
C ALA A 149 -1.55 4.59 1.25
N GLY A 150 -0.49 4.55 2.07
CA GLY A 150 -0.39 3.61 3.20
C GLY A 150 -1.40 3.85 4.33
N ASP A 151 -1.99 5.05 4.44
CA ASP A 151 -3.03 5.40 5.42
C ASP A 151 -4.45 5.10 4.90
N ALA A 152 -4.57 4.63 3.67
CA ALA A 152 -5.87 4.43 3.06
C ALA A 152 -6.68 3.32 3.76
N PRO A 153 -7.96 3.59 4.09
CA PRO A 153 -8.79 2.64 4.82
C PRO A 153 -9.22 1.43 3.97
N HIS A 154 -9.05 1.51 2.66
CA HIS A 154 -9.41 0.45 1.72
C HIS A 154 -8.41 0.38 0.57
N VAL A 155 -8.11 -0.84 0.10
CA VAL A 155 -7.12 -1.08 -0.97
C VAL A 155 -7.43 -0.30 -2.25
N ALA A 156 -8.70 -0.14 -2.62
CA ALA A 156 -9.12 0.66 -3.78
C ALA A 156 -8.73 2.14 -3.64
N ILE A 157 -8.87 2.70 -2.43
CA ILE A 157 -8.47 4.07 -2.12
C ILE A 157 -6.94 4.17 -2.08
N GLY A 158 -6.27 3.17 -1.52
CA GLY A 158 -4.80 3.08 -1.50
C GLY A 158 -4.20 3.06 -2.90
N LEU A 159 -4.74 2.24 -3.78
CA LEU A 159 -4.33 2.16 -5.17
C LEU A 159 -4.52 3.50 -5.91
N LEU A 160 -5.68 4.16 -5.72
CA LEU A 160 -5.92 5.49 -6.28
C LEU A 160 -4.95 6.53 -5.74
N ALA A 161 -4.79 6.59 -4.42
CA ALA A 161 -3.92 7.55 -3.76
C ALA A 161 -2.47 7.38 -4.21
N TRP A 162 -2.01 6.12 -4.30
CA TRP A 162 -0.67 5.81 -4.81
C TRP A 162 -0.51 6.23 -6.27
N PHE A 163 -1.47 5.87 -7.14
CA PHE A 163 -1.42 6.23 -8.55
C PHE A 163 -1.36 7.75 -8.75
N TYR A 164 -2.27 8.50 -8.10
CA TYR A 164 -2.30 9.97 -8.25
C TYR A 164 -1.10 10.69 -7.63
N ALA A 165 -0.32 10.01 -6.80
CA ALA A 165 0.97 10.53 -6.31
C ALA A 165 2.12 10.31 -7.31
N THR A 166 1.91 9.55 -8.42
CA THR A 166 2.94 9.29 -9.42
C THR A 166 3.09 10.43 -10.43
N ALA A 167 4.28 10.55 -11.02
CA ALA A 167 4.53 11.49 -12.11
C ALA A 167 3.63 11.21 -13.32
N GLU A 168 3.33 9.93 -13.60
CA GLU A 168 2.46 9.54 -14.72
C GLU A 168 1.04 10.09 -14.58
N ALA A 169 0.45 9.99 -13.39
CA ALA A 169 -0.88 10.56 -13.14
C ALA A 169 -0.88 12.07 -13.30
N ASN A 170 0.19 12.75 -12.87
CA ASN A 170 0.35 14.18 -13.05
C ASN A 170 0.48 14.55 -14.55
N ASP A 171 1.27 13.79 -15.30
CA ASP A 171 1.41 13.96 -16.76
C ASP A 171 0.07 13.80 -17.50
N LEU A 172 -0.72 12.79 -17.09
CA LEU A 172 -2.06 12.57 -17.63
C LEU A 172 -3.01 13.72 -17.29
N ALA A 173 -2.99 14.21 -16.05
CA ALA A 173 -3.84 15.32 -15.59
C ALA A 173 -3.52 16.62 -16.33
N LEU A 174 -2.25 16.91 -16.54
CA LEU A 174 -1.79 18.10 -17.24
C LEU A 174 -1.81 17.95 -18.78
N ARG A 175 -2.14 16.76 -19.29
CA ARG A 175 -1.96 16.39 -20.69
C ARG A 175 -0.55 16.72 -21.19
N ALA A 176 0.40 16.69 -20.30
CA ALA A 176 1.78 17.01 -20.54
C ALA A 176 2.54 15.69 -20.70
N GLN A 177 3.16 15.51 -21.85
CA GLN A 177 4.20 14.49 -22.00
C GLN A 177 5.52 15.07 -21.45
N VAL A 178 5.61 15.24 -20.16
CA VAL A 178 6.89 15.48 -19.50
C VAL A 178 7.58 14.11 -19.44
N GLY A 179 8.03 13.68 -20.62
CA GLY A 179 8.42 12.32 -20.81
C GLY A 179 9.59 11.91 -19.93
N ARG A 180 9.48 10.76 -19.32
CA ARG A 180 10.60 9.94 -18.83
C ARG A 180 11.68 9.69 -19.90
N GLN A 181 11.49 10.19 -21.14
CA GLN A 181 12.28 9.76 -22.30
C GLN A 181 13.44 10.66 -22.67
N SER A 182 13.53 11.85 -22.15
CA SER A 182 14.75 12.65 -22.33
C SER A 182 14.83 13.74 -21.27
N CYS A 183 15.80 13.63 -20.36
CA CYS A 183 16.39 14.86 -19.84
C CYS A 183 16.76 15.70 -21.06
N ARG A 184 16.05 16.79 -21.33
CA ARG A 184 16.54 17.80 -22.28
C ARG A 184 17.91 18.21 -21.80
N GLY A 185 18.94 17.74 -22.49
CA GLY A 185 20.27 18.27 -22.25
C GLY A 185 20.17 19.78 -22.39
N LEU A 186 20.49 20.53 -21.37
CA LEU A 186 20.55 22.00 -21.40
C LEU A 186 21.37 22.54 -22.56
N ALA A 187 22.25 21.71 -23.14
CA ALA A 187 23.11 22.04 -24.28
C ALA A 187 22.41 21.97 -25.65
N SER A 188 21.26 21.33 -25.80
CA SER A 188 20.57 21.12 -27.09
C SER A 188 19.20 21.77 -27.20
N GLY A 189 18.81 22.59 -26.24
CA GLY A 189 17.56 23.34 -26.30
C GLY A 189 17.60 24.41 -27.39
N PRO A 190 16.52 24.58 -28.21
CA PRO A 190 16.46 25.60 -29.25
C PRO A 190 16.48 27.05 -28.72
N HIS A 191 16.42 27.20 -27.42
CA HIS A 191 16.42 28.52 -26.75
C HIS A 191 17.58 28.59 -25.74
N LYS A 192 18.79 28.67 -26.24
CA LYS A 192 19.88 29.20 -25.40
C LYS A 192 19.54 30.65 -25.12
N PRO A 193 19.38 31.06 -23.85
CA PRO A 193 19.16 32.47 -23.54
C PRO A 193 20.33 33.29 -24.15
N PRO A 194 20.02 34.48 -24.71
CA PRO A 194 21.08 35.34 -25.21
C PRO A 194 22.07 35.66 -24.08
N PRO A 195 23.37 35.80 -24.35
CA PRO A 195 24.32 36.21 -23.35
C PRO A 195 23.86 37.54 -22.77
N LEU A 196 23.95 37.67 -21.43
CA LEU A 196 23.74 38.95 -20.77
C LEU A 196 24.76 39.92 -21.37
N GLY A 197 24.30 40.99 -22.00
CA GLY A 197 25.17 42.04 -22.53
C GLY A 197 25.91 42.68 -21.37
N ASP A 198 27.17 43.01 -21.63
CA ASP A 198 28.06 43.79 -20.73
C ASP A 198 27.50 45.20 -20.45
#